data_5158effecf5adf3a4cd8cdc7cc74912d
#
_entry.id   5158effecf5adf3a4cd8cdc7cc74912d
#
_cell.length_a   1.000
_cell.length_b   1.000
_cell.length_c   1.000
_cell.angle_alpha   90.00
_cell.angle_beta   90.00
_cell.angle_gamma   90.00
#
_symmetry.space_group_name_H-M   'P 1'
#
loop_
_entity.id
_entity.type
_entity.pdbx_description
1 polymer ?
#
loop_
_entity_poly.entity_id
_entity_poly.type
_entity_poly.pdbx_seq_one_letter_code
_entity_poly.pdbx_strand_id
1 'polypeptide(L)'
;MKILHLSDLHLGRRLYHHSFLPQQEKMLEQVVKIAVEQSVQAVLIAGDVYDKNVPAAEAVTVLDSFLTALSEKKIAVFLISGNHDSAERLQ
;
A
#
# COMPACT_ATOMS: atom_id res chain seq x y z
N MET A 1 -11.30 -9.95 -15.70
CA MET A 1 -11.03 -8.96 -14.65
C MET A 1 -9.53 -8.84 -14.43
N LYS A 2 -9.04 -7.62 -14.37
CA LYS A 2 -7.62 -7.36 -14.09
C LYS A 2 -7.44 -6.94 -12.64
N ILE A 3 -6.50 -7.57 -11.96
CA ILE A 3 -6.17 -7.26 -10.58
C ILE A 3 -4.67 -6.98 -10.50
N LEU A 4 -4.31 -5.88 -9.88
CA LEU A 4 -2.92 -5.55 -9.63
C LEU A 4 -2.54 -6.03 -8.23
N HIS A 5 -1.46 -6.77 -8.13
CA HIS A 5 -1.02 -7.35 -6.86
C HIS A 5 0.25 -6.67 -6.39
N LEU A 6 0.21 -6.16 -5.17
CA LEU A 6 1.36 -5.57 -4.49
C LEU A 6 1.63 -6.38 -3.22
N SER A 7 2.89 -6.48 -2.83
CA SER A 7 3.22 -7.18 -1.59
C SER A 7 4.31 -6.46 -0.83
N ASP A 8 4.18 -6.51 0.50
CA ASP A 8 5.22 -6.06 1.43
C ASP A 8 5.70 -4.64 1.16
N LEU A 9 4.77 -3.68 1.24
CA LEU A 9 5.10 -2.28 0.98
C LEU A 9 6.09 -1.70 1.98
N HIS A 10 5.98 -2.08 3.24
CA HIS A 10 6.87 -1.61 4.31
C HIS A 10 7.02 -0.08 4.32
N LEU A 11 5.88 0.62 4.27
CA LEU A 11 5.90 2.08 4.24
C LEU A 11 6.55 2.65 5.49
N GLY A 12 7.39 3.65 5.29
CA GLY A 12 8.12 4.27 6.39
C GLY A 12 9.45 3.62 6.69
N ARG A 13 9.91 2.69 5.82
CA ARG A 13 11.19 2.02 6.03
C ARG A 13 12.33 3.03 6.07
N ARG A 14 13.27 2.78 6.96
CA ARG A 14 14.45 3.60 7.11
C ARG A 14 15.70 2.73 7.09
N LEU A 15 16.76 3.30 6.57
CA LEU A 15 18.09 2.70 6.67
C LEU A 15 19.01 3.77 7.26
N TYR A 16 19.54 3.49 8.46
CA TYR A 16 20.25 4.50 9.24
C TYR A 16 19.32 5.68 9.51
N HIS A 17 19.64 6.86 9.03
CA HIS A 17 18.80 8.05 9.20
C HIS A 17 18.07 8.42 7.92
N HIS A 18 18.17 7.59 6.90
CA HIS A 18 17.55 7.87 5.62
C HIS A 18 16.17 7.25 5.56
N SER A 19 15.16 8.06 5.27
CA SER A 19 13.80 7.57 5.07
C SER A 19 13.55 7.30 3.60
N PHE A 20 12.98 6.15 3.30
CA PHE A 20 12.61 5.81 1.93
C PHE A 20 11.19 6.25 1.58
N LEU A 21 10.50 6.92 2.50
CA LEU A 21 9.11 7.30 2.29
C LEU A 21 8.89 8.15 1.04
N PRO A 22 9.72 9.16 0.75
CA PRO A 22 9.51 9.94 -0.49
C PRO A 22 9.58 9.07 -1.75
N GLN A 23 10.51 8.11 -1.79
CA GLN A 23 10.60 7.20 -2.92
C GLN A 23 9.41 6.26 -2.97
N GLN A 24 8.95 5.82 -1.80
CA GLN A 24 7.78 4.96 -1.72
C GLN A 24 6.53 5.68 -2.16
N GLU A 25 6.40 6.95 -1.81
CA GLU A 25 5.27 7.76 -2.25
C GLU A 25 5.25 7.86 -3.78
N LYS A 26 6.40 8.12 -4.38
CA LYS A 26 6.49 8.19 -5.84
C LYS A 26 6.15 6.86 -6.49
N MET A 27 6.59 5.77 -5.87
CA MET A 27 6.28 4.44 -6.38
C MET A 27 4.78 4.20 -6.38
N LEU A 28 4.09 4.59 -5.30
CA LEU A 28 2.65 4.41 -5.22
C LEU A 28 1.91 5.28 -6.23
N GLU A 29 2.41 6.49 -6.49
CA GLU A 29 1.84 7.34 -7.54
C GLU A 29 1.92 6.65 -8.90
N GLN A 30 3.06 5.99 -9.18
CA GLN A 30 3.22 5.24 -10.42
C GLN A 30 2.26 4.05 -10.47
N VAL A 31 2.06 3.40 -9.35
CA VAL A 31 1.12 2.27 -9.28
C VAL A 31 -0.30 2.73 -9.63
N VAL A 32 -0.73 3.87 -9.11
CA VAL A 32 -2.05 4.42 -9.44
C VAL A 32 -2.14 4.67 -10.95
N LYS A 33 -1.11 5.28 -11.52
CA LYS A 33 -1.09 5.57 -12.94
C LYS A 33 -1.20 4.29 -13.78
N ILE A 34 -0.42 3.28 -13.40
CA ILE A 34 -0.45 2.00 -14.10
C ILE A 34 -1.83 1.36 -13.98
N ALA A 35 -2.41 1.39 -12.78
CA ALA A 35 -3.72 0.79 -12.55
C ALA A 35 -4.77 1.45 -13.45
N VAL A 36 -4.73 2.76 -13.60
CA VAL A 36 -5.66 3.47 -14.46
C VAL A 36 -5.41 3.12 -15.92
N GLU A 37 -4.16 3.14 -16.35
CA GLU A 37 -3.81 2.87 -17.76
C GLU A 37 -4.17 1.44 -18.17
N GLN A 38 -4.04 0.49 -17.25
CA GLN A 38 -4.33 -0.90 -17.54
C GLN A 38 -5.78 -1.28 -17.27
N SER A 39 -6.59 -0.32 -16.86
CA SER A 39 -8.01 -0.55 -16.55
C SER A 39 -8.19 -1.64 -15.49
N VAL A 40 -7.35 -1.59 -14.47
CA VAL A 40 -7.41 -2.54 -13.36
C VAL A 40 -8.68 -2.29 -12.55
N GLN A 41 -9.36 -3.35 -12.14
CA GLN A 41 -10.60 -3.23 -11.38
C GLN A 41 -10.35 -3.29 -9.88
N ALA A 42 -9.25 -3.90 -9.47
CA ALA A 42 -8.93 -4.02 -8.06
C ALA A 42 -7.42 -4.05 -7.85
N VAL A 43 -7.01 -3.61 -6.68
CA VAL A 43 -5.63 -3.70 -6.22
C VAL A 43 -5.62 -4.57 -4.97
N LEU A 44 -4.79 -5.60 -4.97
CA LEU A 44 -4.62 -6.48 -3.83
C LEU A 44 -3.28 -6.17 -3.19
N ILE A 45 -3.29 -5.79 -1.92
CA ILE A 45 -2.07 -5.52 -1.16
C ILE A 45 -1.92 -6.60 -0.11
N ALA A 46 -0.88 -7.40 -0.25
CA ALA A 46 -0.62 -8.51 0.66
C ALA A 46 0.64 -8.24 1.47
N GLY A 47 0.69 -8.78 2.69
CA GLY A 47 1.86 -8.67 3.53
C GLY A 47 1.88 -7.40 4.37
N ASP A 48 3.07 -7.00 4.77
CA ASP A 48 3.25 -5.86 5.68
C ASP A 48 3.11 -4.55 4.92
N VAL A 49 2.09 -3.76 5.29
CA VAL A 49 1.85 -2.46 4.68
C VAL A 49 2.80 -1.42 5.29
N TYR A 50 2.97 -1.45 6.60
CA TYR A 50 3.86 -0.54 7.30
C TYR A 50 5.10 -1.27 7.78
N ASP A 51 6.21 -0.54 7.86
CA ASP A 51 7.47 -1.12 8.32
C ASP A 51 7.48 -1.35 9.82
N LYS A 52 6.64 -0.63 10.57
CA LYS A 52 6.57 -0.72 12.02
C LYS A 52 5.16 -1.03 12.48
N ASN A 53 5.06 -1.63 13.69
CA ASN A 53 3.76 -1.87 14.29
C ASN A 53 2.98 -0.58 14.54
N VAL A 54 3.70 0.48 14.91
CA VAL A 54 3.12 1.80 15.08
C VAL A 54 3.71 2.67 13.98
N PRO A 55 2.98 2.88 12.88
CA PRO A 55 3.52 3.62 11.75
C PRO A 55 3.66 5.11 12.06
N ALA A 56 4.62 5.75 11.41
CA ALA A 56 4.75 7.20 11.46
C ALA A 56 3.56 7.85 10.80
N ALA A 57 3.21 9.05 11.27
CA ALA A 57 2.06 9.77 10.71
C ALA A 57 2.22 10.00 9.21
N GLU A 58 3.43 10.27 8.77
CA GLU A 58 3.69 10.50 7.35
C GLU A 58 3.39 9.27 6.51
N ALA A 59 3.72 8.07 7.05
CA ALA A 59 3.44 6.83 6.33
C ALA A 59 1.93 6.60 6.22
N VAL A 60 1.20 6.90 7.28
CA VAL A 60 -0.26 6.77 7.24
C VAL A 60 -0.85 7.71 6.20
N THR A 61 -0.34 8.94 6.14
CA THR A 61 -0.82 9.93 5.17
C THR A 61 -0.55 9.46 3.74
N VAL A 62 0.62 8.90 3.49
CA VAL A 62 0.97 8.40 2.16
C VAL A 62 0.01 7.27 1.75
N LEU A 63 -0.23 6.33 2.65
CA LEU A 63 -1.15 5.24 2.33
C LEU A 63 -2.57 5.76 2.09
N ASP A 64 -3.02 6.68 2.95
CA ASP A 64 -4.36 7.25 2.81
C ASP A 64 -4.53 7.95 1.46
N SER A 65 -3.53 8.71 1.04
CA SER A 65 -3.56 9.37 -0.27
C SER A 65 -3.62 8.36 -1.40
N PHE A 66 -2.88 7.28 -1.28
CA PHE A 66 -2.87 6.21 -2.27
C PHE A 66 -4.25 5.56 -2.38
N LEU A 67 -4.83 5.20 -1.24
CA LEU A 67 -6.15 4.56 -1.22
C LEU A 67 -7.22 5.50 -1.75
N THR A 68 -7.14 6.78 -1.40
CA THR A 68 -8.09 7.78 -1.88
C THR A 68 -8.01 7.91 -3.40
N ALA A 69 -6.80 7.97 -3.94
CA ALA A 69 -6.61 8.08 -5.38
C ALA A 69 -7.24 6.90 -6.11
N LEU A 70 -7.06 5.69 -5.59
CA LEU A 70 -7.66 4.51 -6.20
C LEU A 70 -9.19 4.56 -6.09
N SER A 71 -9.70 4.99 -4.94
CA SER A 71 -11.13 5.10 -4.74
C SER A 71 -11.76 6.08 -5.71
N GLU A 72 -11.10 7.20 -5.96
CA GLU A 72 -11.60 8.19 -6.91
C GLU A 72 -11.67 7.65 -8.34
N LYS A 73 -10.85 6.66 -8.64
CA LYS A 73 -10.87 6.00 -9.95
C LYS A 73 -11.76 4.76 -9.92
N LYS A 74 -12.51 4.54 -8.85
CA LYS A 74 -13.42 3.41 -8.67
C LYS A 74 -12.70 2.07 -8.74
N ILE A 75 -11.48 2.03 -8.23
CA ILE A 75 -10.69 0.81 -8.15
C ILE A 75 -10.80 0.29 -6.71
N ALA A 76 -11.26 -0.94 -6.56
CA ALA A 76 -11.39 -1.56 -5.24
C ALA A 76 -10.01 -1.92 -4.69
N VAL A 77 -9.86 -1.88 -3.36
CA VAL A 77 -8.62 -2.25 -2.72
C VAL A 77 -8.89 -3.32 -1.68
N PHE A 78 -8.09 -4.38 -1.71
CA PHE A 78 -8.16 -5.46 -0.73
C PHE A 78 -6.83 -5.56 -0.02
N LEU A 79 -6.87 -5.57 1.31
CA LEU A 79 -5.68 -5.67 2.15
C LEU A 79 -5.67 -7.04 2.81
N ILE A 80 -4.57 -7.77 2.66
CA ILE A 80 -4.39 -9.08 3.28
C ILE A 80 -3.18 -9.01 4.19
N SER A 81 -3.38 -9.32 5.46
CA SER A 81 -2.33 -9.25 6.47
C SER A 81 -1.20 -10.22 6.19
N GLY A 82 -0.03 -9.88 6.73
CA GLY A 82 1.11 -10.74 6.64
C GLY A 82 0.92 -12.04 7.39
N ASN A 83 1.79 -12.99 7.12
CA ASN A 83 1.65 -14.34 7.62
C ASN A 83 1.87 -14.47 9.13
N HIS A 84 2.51 -13.50 9.76
CA HIS A 84 2.73 -13.54 11.20
C HIS A 84 1.54 -13.00 11.98
N ASP A 85 0.57 -12.45 11.30
CA ASP A 85 -0.66 -12.04 11.96
C ASP A 85 -1.48 -13.27 12.29
N SER A 86 -2.01 -13.30 13.50
CA SER A 86 -2.81 -14.44 13.90
C SER A 86 -4.17 -14.41 13.23
N ALA A 87 -4.77 -15.59 13.11
CA ALA A 87 -6.11 -15.70 12.53
C ALA A 87 -7.13 -14.87 13.32
N GLU A 88 -6.92 -14.73 14.63
CA GLU A 88 -7.84 -13.95 15.44
C GLU A 88 -7.92 -12.50 14.99
N ARG A 89 -6.82 -11.96 14.49
CA ARG A 89 -6.81 -10.57 14.05
C ARG A 89 -7.58 -10.37 12.76
N LEU A 90 -7.76 -11.42 12.00
CA LEU A 90 -8.44 -11.32 10.73
C LEU A 90 -9.94 -11.53 10.85
N GLN A 91 -10.37 -11.90 12.01
CA GLN A 91 -11.80 -12.16 12.25
C GLN A 91 -12.55 -10.92 12.73
#